data_6e9f845556cf63eec0610f3cc092f5a7
#
_entry.id   6e9f845556cf63eec0610f3cc092f5a7
#
_cell.length_a   1.000
_cell.length_b   1.000
_cell.length_c   1.000
_cell.angle_alpha   90.00
_cell.angle_beta   90.00
_cell.angle_gamma   90.00
#
_symmetry.space_group_name_H-M   'P 1'
#
loop_
_entity.id
_entity.type
_entity.pdbx_description
1 polymer ?
#
loop_
_entity_poly.entity_id
_entity_poly.type
_entity_poly.pdbx_seq_one_letter_code
_entity_poly.pdbx_strand_id
1 'polypeptide(L)'
;DPDAGAEAVRFRGVGKKDVFIGIAASGRTPFVWGGIWEANRRGAKTALLCFNPTLKIPRDNRPGVVIKPDLGPELLTGSTRLKSGTATKLILNMITTLAMAKSGNVIGNLMIDLDPSNTKLRDRAVRIVSQLTNATEAEAR
;
A
#
# COMPACT_ATOMS: atom_id res chain seq x y z
N ASP A 1 1.59 -21.89 -6.78
CA ASP A 1 2.74 -22.46 -6.08
C ASP A 1 3.11 -21.59 -4.87
N PRO A 2 2.99 -22.08 -3.62
CA PRO A 2 3.35 -21.32 -2.42
C PRO A 2 4.87 -21.18 -2.25
N ASP A 3 5.66 -22.14 -2.73
CA ASP A 3 7.12 -22.12 -2.60
C ASP A 3 7.72 -20.97 -3.43
N ALA A 4 7.18 -20.73 -4.61
CA ALA A 4 7.55 -19.58 -5.44
C ALA A 4 7.24 -18.25 -4.74
N GLY A 5 6.12 -18.16 -4.00
CA GLY A 5 5.79 -16.99 -3.18
C GLY A 5 6.80 -16.77 -2.05
N ALA A 6 7.16 -17.84 -1.35
CA ALA A 6 8.18 -17.81 -0.31
C ALA A 6 9.56 -17.42 -0.86
N GLU A 7 9.94 -17.97 -2.02
CA GLU A 7 11.20 -17.64 -2.69
C GLU A 7 11.27 -16.16 -3.09
N ALA A 8 10.19 -15.62 -3.64
CA ALA A 8 10.11 -14.21 -3.99
C ALA A 8 10.35 -13.28 -2.77
N VAL A 9 9.83 -13.65 -1.60
CA VAL A 9 10.07 -12.93 -0.34
C VAL A 9 11.55 -13.03 0.10
N ARG A 10 12.13 -14.23 -0.01
CA ARG A 10 13.56 -14.44 0.30
C ARG A 10 14.46 -13.62 -0.64
N PHE A 11 14.19 -13.70 -1.93
CA PHE A 11 14.94 -12.97 -2.96
C PHE A 11 14.94 -11.46 -2.74
N ARG A 12 13.80 -10.90 -2.30
CA ARG A 12 13.69 -9.46 -1.99
C ARG A 12 14.26 -9.06 -0.63
N GLY A 13 14.77 -10.00 0.15
CA GLY A 13 15.36 -9.72 1.45
C GLY A 13 14.38 -9.21 2.50
N VAL A 14 13.07 -9.46 2.32
CA VAL A 14 12.04 -9.00 3.26
C VAL A 14 12.33 -9.46 4.68
N GLY A 15 12.22 -8.57 5.67
CA GLY A 15 12.55 -8.86 7.07
C GLY A 15 11.84 -7.95 8.07
N LYS A 16 12.33 -7.89 9.29
CA LYS A 16 11.68 -7.24 10.46
C LYS A 16 11.31 -5.76 10.26
N LYS A 17 11.97 -5.05 9.36
CA LYS A 17 11.73 -3.62 9.10
C LYS A 17 10.68 -3.40 8.00
N ASP A 18 10.21 -4.47 7.35
CA ASP A 18 9.34 -4.39 6.20
C ASP A 18 7.89 -4.70 6.55
N VAL A 19 7.00 -4.25 5.68
CA VAL A 19 5.60 -4.63 5.64
C VAL A 19 5.33 -5.39 4.35
N PHE A 20 4.87 -6.63 4.46
CA PHE A 20 4.47 -7.43 3.31
C PHE A 20 2.94 -7.45 3.18
N ILE A 21 2.43 -7.00 2.05
CA ILE A 21 0.98 -7.02 1.77
C ILE A 21 0.70 -8.03 0.66
N GLY A 22 0.10 -9.15 1.03
CA GLY A 22 -0.41 -10.13 0.08
C GLY A 22 -1.74 -9.67 -0.51
N ILE A 23 -1.85 -9.60 -1.84
CA ILE A 23 -3.06 -9.15 -2.53
C ILE A 23 -3.60 -10.29 -3.37
N ALA A 24 -4.83 -10.71 -3.07
CA ALA A 24 -5.54 -11.73 -3.81
C ALA A 24 -7.04 -11.51 -3.74
N ALA A 25 -7.70 -11.16 -4.83
CA ALA A 25 -9.14 -10.84 -4.82
C ALA A 25 -9.98 -11.96 -4.17
N SER A 26 -9.75 -13.22 -4.51
CA SER A 26 -10.39 -14.38 -3.89
C SER A 26 -9.86 -14.74 -2.49
N GLY A 27 -8.66 -14.24 -2.15
CA GLY A 27 -7.93 -14.64 -0.95
C GLY A 27 -7.35 -16.05 -0.97
N ARG A 28 -7.41 -16.75 -2.10
CA ARG A 28 -7.05 -18.20 -2.19
C ARG A 28 -5.76 -18.48 -2.95
N THR A 29 -5.08 -17.48 -3.46
CA THR A 29 -3.88 -17.64 -4.31
C THR A 29 -2.72 -18.24 -3.51
N PRO A 30 -2.25 -19.47 -3.83
CA PRO A 30 -1.21 -20.15 -3.05
C PRO A 30 0.09 -19.35 -2.99
N PHE A 31 0.52 -18.73 -4.08
CA PHE A 31 1.68 -17.85 -4.14
C PHE A 31 1.62 -16.76 -3.06
N VAL A 32 0.46 -16.10 -2.90
CA VAL A 32 0.27 -15.02 -1.91
C VAL A 32 0.40 -15.55 -0.49
N TRP A 33 -0.15 -16.73 -0.22
CA TRP A 33 -0.02 -17.38 1.10
C TRP A 33 1.40 -17.78 1.40
N GLY A 34 2.13 -18.37 0.44
CA GLY A 34 3.54 -18.69 0.60
C GLY A 34 4.37 -17.45 0.93
N GLY A 35 4.10 -16.33 0.27
CA GLY A 35 4.72 -15.04 0.59
C GLY A 35 4.40 -14.54 2.00
N ILE A 36 3.14 -14.60 2.43
CA ILE A 36 2.73 -14.20 3.79
C ILE A 36 3.43 -15.07 4.85
N TRP A 37 3.47 -16.38 4.67
CA TRP A 37 4.09 -17.31 5.62
C TRP A 37 5.59 -17.07 5.75
N GLU A 38 6.28 -16.90 4.64
CA GLU A 38 7.72 -16.62 4.65
C GLU A 38 8.02 -15.25 5.26
N ALA A 39 7.23 -14.23 4.94
CA ALA A 39 7.37 -12.90 5.54
C ALA A 39 7.16 -12.93 7.07
N ASN A 40 6.13 -13.65 7.55
CA ASN A 40 5.92 -13.89 8.98
C ASN A 40 7.14 -14.58 9.62
N ARG A 41 7.65 -15.65 9.01
CA ARG A 41 8.82 -16.40 9.49
C ARG A 41 10.05 -15.51 9.61
N ARG A 42 10.20 -14.55 8.72
CA ARG A 42 11.30 -13.56 8.72
C ARG A 42 11.05 -12.35 9.63
N GLY A 43 9.91 -12.32 10.31
CA GLY A 43 9.56 -11.30 11.28
C GLY A 43 9.05 -9.98 10.68
N ALA A 44 8.71 -9.95 9.41
CA ALA A 44 8.05 -8.81 8.78
C ALA A 44 6.62 -8.65 9.32
N LYS A 45 6.09 -7.42 9.30
CA LYS A 45 4.66 -7.19 9.49
C LYS A 45 3.93 -7.62 8.23
N THR A 46 2.78 -8.32 8.38
CA THR A 46 2.07 -8.86 7.22
C THR A 46 0.63 -8.43 7.18
N ALA A 47 0.11 -8.24 5.96
CA ALA A 47 -1.29 -8.02 5.71
C ALA A 47 -1.78 -8.88 4.54
N LEU A 48 -3.06 -9.25 4.58
CA LEU A 48 -3.79 -9.82 3.45
C LEU A 48 -4.87 -8.84 3.02
N LEU A 49 -4.86 -8.46 1.74
CA LEU A 49 -5.95 -7.74 1.09
C LEU A 49 -6.70 -8.68 0.17
N CYS A 50 -7.98 -8.87 0.43
CA CYS A 50 -8.87 -9.69 -0.39
C CYS A 50 -10.30 -9.16 -0.35
N PHE A 51 -11.15 -9.68 -1.24
CA PHE A 51 -12.55 -9.23 -1.39
C PHE A 51 -13.56 -10.38 -1.27
N ASN A 52 -13.16 -11.46 -0.63
CA ASN A 52 -14.01 -12.60 -0.36
C ASN A 52 -14.46 -12.58 1.12
N PRO A 53 -15.70 -12.15 1.41
CA PRO A 53 -16.17 -12.01 2.78
C PRO A 53 -16.25 -13.33 3.54
N THR A 54 -16.39 -14.46 2.81
CA THR A 54 -16.51 -15.81 3.39
C THR A 54 -15.17 -16.52 3.58
N LEU A 55 -14.05 -15.89 3.19
CA LEU A 55 -12.73 -16.50 3.33
C LEU A 55 -12.43 -16.82 4.79
N LYS A 56 -12.16 -18.09 5.07
CA LYS A 56 -11.66 -18.53 6.36
C LYS A 56 -10.14 -18.36 6.39
N ILE A 57 -9.65 -17.56 7.34
CA ILE A 57 -8.22 -17.33 7.53
C ILE A 57 -7.64 -18.47 8.37
N PRO A 58 -6.56 -19.13 7.91
CA PRO A 58 -5.87 -20.14 8.70
C PRO A 58 -5.45 -19.60 10.08
N ARG A 59 -5.50 -20.43 11.11
CA ARG A 59 -5.03 -20.04 12.44
C ARG A 59 -3.50 -19.96 12.49
N ASP A 60 -2.83 -20.91 11.86
CA ASP A 60 -1.39 -20.98 11.77
C ASP A 60 -0.88 -20.01 10.69
N ASN A 61 0.21 -19.31 10.98
CA ASN A 61 0.82 -18.32 10.09
C ASN A 61 -0.15 -17.23 9.58
N ARG A 62 -1.10 -16.85 10.44
CA ARG A 62 -2.07 -15.82 10.12
C ARG A 62 -1.37 -14.49 9.78
N PRO A 63 -1.83 -13.74 8.75
CA PRO A 63 -1.38 -12.36 8.52
C PRO A 63 -1.73 -11.49 9.72
N GLY A 64 -0.86 -10.54 10.07
CA GLY A 64 -1.07 -9.62 11.20
C GLY A 64 -2.30 -8.74 11.02
N VAL A 65 -2.61 -8.37 9.76
CA VAL A 65 -3.80 -7.61 9.40
C VAL A 65 -4.54 -8.30 8.27
N VAL A 66 -5.87 -8.31 8.31
CA VAL A 66 -6.72 -8.76 7.19
C VAL A 66 -7.64 -7.63 6.77
N ILE A 67 -7.47 -7.16 5.54
CA ILE A 67 -8.31 -6.14 4.91
C ILE A 67 -9.24 -6.88 3.95
N LYS A 68 -10.52 -6.95 4.30
CA LYS A 68 -11.49 -7.79 3.60
C LYS A 68 -12.83 -7.06 3.44
N PRO A 69 -12.89 -5.97 2.66
CA PRO A 69 -14.15 -5.29 2.39
C PRO A 69 -15.06 -6.14 1.50
N ASP A 70 -16.34 -6.11 1.78
CA ASP A 70 -17.35 -6.72 0.93
C ASP A 70 -17.73 -5.73 -0.18
N LEU A 71 -17.45 -6.10 -1.42
CA LEU A 71 -17.75 -5.29 -2.61
C LEU A 71 -18.99 -5.81 -3.35
N GLY A 72 -19.61 -6.88 -2.86
CA GLY A 72 -20.62 -7.64 -3.59
C GLY A 72 -20.03 -8.30 -4.87
N PRO A 73 -20.86 -8.90 -5.71
CA PRO A 73 -20.41 -9.59 -6.92
C PRO A 73 -19.82 -8.61 -7.95
N GLU A 74 -18.85 -9.10 -8.72
CA GLU A 74 -18.34 -8.35 -9.89
C GLU A 74 -19.43 -8.24 -10.96
N LEU A 75 -19.30 -7.22 -11.83
CA LEU A 75 -20.20 -7.04 -12.97
C LEU A 75 -20.14 -8.22 -13.95
N LEU A 76 -18.90 -8.72 -14.17
CA LEU A 76 -18.66 -9.92 -14.96
C LEU A 76 -18.15 -11.01 -14.02
N THR A 77 -18.89 -12.09 -13.88
CA THR A 77 -18.53 -13.21 -13.01
C THR A 77 -17.15 -13.75 -13.37
N GLY A 78 -16.28 -13.88 -12.37
CA GLY A 78 -14.91 -14.36 -12.52
C GLY A 78 -13.89 -13.29 -12.95
N SER A 79 -14.31 -12.07 -13.29
CA SER A 79 -13.41 -10.96 -13.65
C SER A 79 -13.24 -10.00 -12.48
N THR A 80 -12.06 -9.98 -11.86
CA THR A 80 -11.78 -9.16 -10.65
C THR A 80 -11.11 -7.82 -10.96
N ARG A 81 -11.23 -7.35 -12.20
CA ARG A 81 -10.55 -6.13 -12.66
C ARG A 81 -11.32 -4.83 -12.41
N LEU A 82 -12.64 -4.88 -12.24
CA LEU A 82 -13.47 -3.71 -12.04
C LEU A 82 -13.56 -3.34 -10.55
N LYS A 83 -14.46 -3.95 -9.79
CA LYS A 83 -14.65 -3.60 -8.37
C LYS A 83 -13.40 -3.90 -7.54
N SER A 84 -12.91 -5.13 -7.60
CA SER A 84 -11.73 -5.55 -6.81
C SER A 84 -10.47 -4.80 -7.22
N GLY A 85 -10.24 -4.59 -8.53
CA GLY A 85 -9.10 -3.82 -9.03
C GLY A 85 -9.15 -2.36 -8.58
N THR A 86 -10.31 -1.70 -8.70
CA THR A 86 -10.51 -0.32 -8.26
C THR A 86 -10.36 -0.18 -6.75
N ALA A 87 -10.96 -1.08 -5.97
CA ALA A 87 -10.83 -1.08 -4.52
C ALA A 87 -9.39 -1.32 -4.07
N THR A 88 -8.66 -2.23 -4.71
CA THR A 88 -7.23 -2.45 -4.46
C THR A 88 -6.44 -1.15 -4.63
N LYS A 89 -6.61 -0.48 -5.76
CA LYS A 89 -5.94 0.81 -6.03
C LYS A 89 -6.27 1.84 -4.94
N LEU A 90 -7.55 2.00 -4.58
CA LEU A 90 -7.97 2.97 -3.56
C LEU A 90 -7.36 2.64 -2.20
N ILE A 91 -7.37 1.39 -1.78
CA ILE A 91 -6.80 0.95 -0.49
C ILE A 91 -5.29 1.18 -0.46
N LEU A 92 -4.56 0.84 -1.52
CA LEU A 92 -3.12 1.09 -1.60
C LEU A 92 -2.80 2.58 -1.55
N ASN A 93 -3.57 3.41 -2.25
CA ASN A 93 -3.41 4.86 -2.21
C ASN A 93 -3.69 5.42 -0.80
N MET A 94 -4.72 4.93 -0.10
CA MET A 94 -4.98 5.32 1.29
C MET A 94 -3.81 4.93 2.21
N ILE A 95 -3.31 3.70 2.09
CA ILE A 95 -2.19 3.21 2.91
C ILE A 95 -0.94 4.08 2.68
N THR A 96 -0.56 4.31 1.44
CA THR A 96 0.65 5.08 1.11
C THR A 96 0.51 6.55 1.48
N THR A 97 -0.63 7.17 1.18
CA THR A 97 -0.89 8.57 1.54
C THR A 97 -0.85 8.78 3.05
N LEU A 98 -1.52 7.91 3.82
CA LEU A 98 -1.51 8.00 5.29
C LEU A 98 -0.13 7.70 5.88
N ALA A 99 0.62 6.78 5.28
CA ALA A 99 1.99 6.50 5.71
C ALA A 99 2.87 7.74 5.54
N MET A 100 2.85 8.39 4.37
CA MET A 100 3.61 9.62 4.10
C MET A 100 3.16 10.77 4.99
N ALA A 101 1.85 10.95 5.19
CA ALA A 101 1.33 11.97 6.10
C ALA A 101 1.82 11.75 7.55
N LYS A 102 1.81 10.51 8.04
CA LYS A 102 2.32 10.16 9.37
C LYS A 102 3.84 10.26 9.50
N SER A 103 4.57 10.19 8.40
CA SER A 103 6.02 10.39 8.35
C SER A 103 6.44 11.85 8.35
N GLY A 104 5.50 12.80 8.44
CA GLY A 104 5.79 14.22 8.49
C GLY A 104 5.91 14.91 7.14
N ASN A 105 5.55 14.22 6.05
CA ASN A 105 5.68 14.74 4.69
C ASN A 105 4.49 15.61 4.25
N VAL A 106 3.60 15.94 5.19
CA VAL A 106 2.38 16.71 4.92
C VAL A 106 2.15 17.73 6.04
N ILE A 107 1.85 18.98 5.70
CA ILE A 107 1.38 20.02 6.60
C ILE A 107 -0.01 20.47 6.12
N GLY A 108 -1.05 20.25 6.93
CA GLY A 108 -2.44 20.45 6.50
C GLY A 108 -2.77 19.54 5.31
N ASN A 109 -3.02 20.12 4.14
CA ASN A 109 -3.23 19.40 2.87
C ASN A 109 -2.08 19.57 1.88
N LEU A 110 -0.94 20.12 2.32
CA LEU A 110 0.23 20.39 1.49
C LEU A 110 1.24 19.26 1.64
N MET A 111 1.64 18.66 0.52
CA MET A 111 2.76 17.72 0.46
C MET A 111 4.06 18.52 0.43
N ILE A 112 4.84 18.47 1.52
CA ILE A 112 6.06 19.28 1.69
C ILE A 112 7.35 18.55 1.29
N ASP A 113 7.31 17.23 1.19
CA ASP A 113 8.45 16.41 0.72
C ASP A 113 8.41 16.31 -0.81
N LEU A 114 8.72 17.42 -1.46
CA LEU A 114 8.66 17.59 -2.92
C LEU A 114 10.07 17.74 -3.47
N ASP A 115 10.48 16.85 -4.40
CA ASP A 115 11.68 17.04 -5.21
C ASP A 115 11.40 18.00 -6.38
N PRO A 116 11.97 19.22 -6.40
CA PRO A 116 11.73 20.23 -7.43
C PRO A 116 12.52 19.96 -8.72
N SER A 117 12.41 18.77 -9.28
CA SER A 117 13.19 18.29 -10.43
C SER A 117 12.83 18.94 -11.77
N ASN A 118 11.70 19.62 -11.87
CA ASN A 118 11.27 20.35 -13.09
C ASN A 118 10.59 21.69 -12.74
N THR A 119 10.35 22.54 -13.75
CA THR A 119 9.78 23.88 -13.59
C THR A 119 8.44 23.85 -12.84
N LYS A 120 7.51 22.96 -13.21
CA LYS A 120 6.21 22.81 -12.54
C LYS A 120 6.37 22.48 -11.05
N LEU A 121 7.32 21.62 -10.68
CA LEU A 121 7.56 21.24 -9.29
C LEU A 121 8.28 22.34 -8.52
N ARG A 122 9.17 23.08 -9.15
CA ARG A 122 9.79 24.29 -8.56
C ARG A 122 8.75 25.36 -8.25
N ASP A 123 7.87 25.69 -9.18
CA ASP A 123 6.80 26.65 -8.95
C ASP A 123 5.83 26.19 -7.84
N ARG A 124 5.60 24.88 -7.72
CA ARG A 124 4.84 24.31 -6.62
C ARG A 124 5.57 24.47 -5.28
N ALA A 125 6.87 24.20 -5.23
CA ALA A 125 7.69 24.36 -4.03
C ALA A 125 7.67 25.81 -3.54
N VAL A 126 7.88 26.77 -4.43
CA VAL A 126 7.80 28.22 -4.12
C VAL A 126 6.45 28.57 -3.50
N ARG A 127 5.34 28.13 -4.11
CA ARG A 127 3.99 28.41 -3.57
C ARG A 127 3.77 27.76 -2.20
N ILE A 128 4.28 26.55 -1.98
CA ILE A 128 4.16 25.89 -0.66
C ILE A 128 4.94 26.66 0.40
N VAL A 129 6.19 27.04 0.11
CA VAL A 129 7.02 27.83 1.03
C VAL A 129 6.33 29.17 1.33
N SER A 130 5.91 29.92 0.30
CA SER A 130 5.19 31.19 0.45
C SER A 130 3.95 31.05 1.32
N GLN A 131 3.14 30.01 1.11
CA GLN A 131 1.92 29.76 1.89
C GLN A 131 2.20 29.39 3.36
N LEU A 132 3.28 28.67 3.63
CA LEU A 132 3.61 28.22 4.99
C LEU A 132 4.34 29.28 5.82
N THR A 133 5.10 30.17 5.16
CA THR A 133 5.95 31.16 5.83
C THR A 133 5.44 32.59 5.71
N ASN A 134 4.39 32.84 4.92
CA ASN A 134 3.93 34.15 4.48
C ASN A 134 4.99 34.99 3.73
N ALA A 135 6.05 34.36 3.24
CA ALA A 135 7.04 35.00 2.39
C ALA A 135 6.49 35.29 0.99
N THR A 136 7.03 36.32 0.32
CA THR A 136 6.75 36.55 -1.10
C THR A 136 7.32 35.41 -1.96
N GLU A 137 6.81 35.24 -3.17
CA GLU A 137 7.38 34.23 -4.10
C GLU A 137 8.85 34.52 -4.44
N ALA A 138 9.28 35.78 -4.41
CA ALA A 138 10.66 36.16 -4.66
C ALA A 138 11.60 35.71 -3.53
N GLU A 139 11.13 35.79 -2.28
CA GLU A 139 11.89 35.31 -1.10
C GLU A 139 11.85 33.79 -0.97
N ALA A 140 10.85 33.12 -1.52
CA ALA A 140 10.68 31.66 -1.49
C ALA A 140 11.47 30.93 -2.61
N ARG A 141 12.11 31.66 -3.54
CA ARG A 141 12.95 31.13 -4.64
C ARG A 141 14.37 30.93 -4.19
#